data_c6e18f8d925abd57f4daa8a9c24289c7
#
_entry.id   c6e18f8d925abd57f4daa8a9c24289c7
#
_cell.length_a   1.000
_cell.length_b   1.000
_cell.length_c   1.000
_cell.angle_alpha   90.00
_cell.angle_beta   90.00
_cell.angle_gamma   90.00
#
_symmetry.space_group_name_H-M   'P 1'
#
loop_
_entity.id
_entity.type
_entity.pdbx_description
1 polymer ?
#
loop_
_entity_poly.entity_id
_entity_poly.type
_entity_poly.pdbx_seq_one_letter_code
_entity_poly.pdbx_strand_id
1 'polypeptide(L)'
;MQNWKFAISSIMSHKLRSFLTMVGIIIGVASVVVIMALGDGMKAGVTKTFTKDQEYVQISYSPNKSGYVTGINVGPSDETGEGGGGGESGPAAEDRGMAAPSDMDGENAEDIDGQVQEAPPVVQESWVKELTKIKGIDGYYVGNTSNATIAFQKKKADGVNIQGVNETYFSVKKVELLSGRKLTPADYSNFSRVVLLDEGLAQQLFGSENPLNQIVSVGDNNYRVVGVFKDPNAGTALYGVSSGGSALMANTQLASEFGTDEIQNIVVHVPNVKQIKSVGIEAAQKLTELSGVRQGEFQIFNLDSILEETNKVVGIMTTVIGAIAGISLLVGGIGVMNIMLVSVTERTREIGLRKALGATRGKILVQFLIESMVLTIIGGLIGLGLAYGVNSLITTVAASTLEGPPIISLKVAIGSIIFSAFVGMIFGILPANKASKLDPIEALRYE
;
A
#
# COMPACT_ATOMS: atom_id res chain seq x y z
N MET A 1 -22.22 -11.80 38.82
CA MET A 1 -20.77 -12.05 38.91
C MET A 1 -20.37 -13.53 38.98
N GLN A 2 -21.21 -14.45 39.35
CA GLN A 2 -20.87 -15.90 39.44
C GLN A 2 -20.71 -16.59 38.09
N ASN A 3 -21.43 -16.18 37.04
CA ASN A 3 -21.45 -16.84 35.73
C ASN A 3 -20.08 -16.82 35.00
N TRP A 4 -19.27 -15.75 35.17
CA TRP A 4 -17.94 -15.65 34.52
C TRP A 4 -16.92 -16.61 35.14
N LYS A 5 -16.94 -16.79 36.46
CA LYS A 5 -16.04 -17.72 37.13
C LYS A 5 -16.34 -19.18 36.73
N PHE A 6 -17.61 -19.51 36.56
CA PHE A 6 -18.02 -20.83 36.06
C PHE A 6 -17.58 -21.09 34.63
N ALA A 7 -17.72 -20.10 33.72
CA ALA A 7 -17.28 -20.23 32.35
C ALA A 7 -15.76 -20.47 32.24
N ILE A 8 -14.96 -19.72 32.99
CA ILE A 8 -13.49 -19.89 33.00
C ILE A 8 -13.09 -21.26 33.61
N SER A 9 -13.73 -21.70 34.68
CA SER A 9 -13.47 -23.01 35.29
C SER A 9 -13.79 -24.18 34.34
N SER A 10 -14.86 -24.06 33.56
CA SER A 10 -15.27 -25.04 32.56
C SER A 10 -14.24 -25.18 31.42
N ILE A 11 -13.69 -24.07 30.97
CA ILE A 11 -12.65 -24.03 29.92
C ILE A 11 -11.36 -24.70 30.41
N MET A 12 -11.04 -24.54 31.68
CA MET A 12 -9.81 -25.07 32.28
C MET A 12 -9.85 -26.59 32.51
N SER A 13 -11.03 -27.22 32.60
CA SER A 13 -11.16 -28.68 32.83
C SER A 13 -10.88 -29.51 31.57
N HIS A 14 -11.04 -28.96 30.34
CA HIS A 14 -10.78 -29.69 29.09
C HIS A 14 -9.90 -28.86 28.14
N LYS A 15 -8.71 -28.48 28.59
CA LYS A 15 -7.79 -27.52 27.94
C LYS A 15 -7.51 -27.80 26.45
N LEU A 16 -7.23 -29.06 26.09
CA LEU A 16 -6.85 -29.43 24.72
C LEU A 16 -8.00 -29.26 23.75
N ARG A 17 -9.23 -29.68 24.17
CA ARG A 17 -10.44 -29.58 23.34
C ARG A 17 -10.84 -28.12 23.12
N SER A 18 -10.83 -27.33 24.19
CA SER A 18 -11.14 -25.90 24.13
C SER A 18 -10.13 -25.13 23.29
N PHE A 19 -8.84 -25.48 23.37
CA PHE A 19 -7.80 -24.86 22.56
C PHE A 19 -7.98 -25.18 21.07
N LEU A 20 -8.20 -26.44 20.70
CA LEU A 20 -8.31 -26.86 19.30
C LEU A 20 -9.48 -26.18 18.59
N THR A 21 -10.58 -25.97 19.29
CA THR A 21 -11.75 -25.29 18.72
C THR A 21 -11.61 -23.78 18.68
N MET A 22 -10.91 -23.18 19.65
CA MET A 22 -10.60 -21.75 19.59
C MET A 22 -9.63 -21.39 18.45
N VAL A 23 -8.80 -22.35 17.98
CA VAL A 23 -7.82 -22.12 16.90
C VAL A 23 -8.50 -21.56 15.65
N GLY A 24 -9.67 -22.08 15.24
CA GLY A 24 -10.41 -21.56 14.09
C GLY A 24 -10.84 -20.08 14.27
N ILE A 25 -11.30 -19.72 15.48
CA ILE A 25 -11.68 -18.34 15.82
C ILE A 25 -10.45 -17.44 15.89
N ILE A 26 -9.37 -17.92 16.52
CA ILE A 26 -8.10 -17.20 16.66
C ILE A 26 -7.54 -16.85 15.28
N ILE A 27 -7.43 -17.84 14.38
CA ILE A 27 -6.91 -17.63 13.02
C ILE A 27 -7.84 -16.69 12.24
N GLY A 28 -9.16 -16.92 12.29
CA GLY A 28 -10.13 -16.09 11.57
C GLY A 28 -10.06 -14.62 12.00
N VAL A 29 -10.05 -14.35 13.30
CA VAL A 29 -9.94 -12.98 13.83
C VAL A 29 -8.58 -12.37 13.51
N ALA A 30 -7.49 -13.10 13.70
CA ALA A 30 -6.14 -12.61 13.41
C ALA A 30 -5.99 -12.23 11.94
N SER A 31 -6.47 -13.06 11.01
CA SER A 31 -6.40 -12.77 9.57
C SER A 31 -7.16 -11.51 9.18
N VAL A 32 -8.39 -11.33 9.69
CA VAL A 32 -9.18 -10.12 9.41
C VAL A 32 -8.50 -8.87 9.98
N VAL A 33 -7.99 -8.93 11.21
CA VAL A 33 -7.34 -7.78 11.84
C VAL A 33 -6.05 -7.39 11.11
N VAL A 34 -5.23 -8.37 10.71
CA VAL A 34 -3.97 -8.11 9.97
C VAL A 34 -4.24 -7.46 8.62
N ILE A 35 -5.21 -7.97 7.84
CA ILE A 35 -5.48 -7.39 6.51
C ILE A 35 -6.06 -5.97 6.61
N MET A 36 -6.94 -5.73 7.59
CA MET A 36 -7.46 -4.38 7.82
C MET A 36 -6.36 -3.41 8.28
N ALA A 37 -5.45 -3.87 9.15
CA ALA A 37 -4.31 -3.08 9.57
C ALA A 37 -3.35 -2.75 8.41
N LEU A 38 -3.13 -3.70 7.51
CA LEU A 38 -2.32 -3.50 6.30
C LEU A 38 -2.98 -2.46 5.37
N GLY A 39 -4.28 -2.58 5.14
CA GLY A 39 -5.06 -1.65 4.33
C GLY A 39 -5.07 -0.22 4.91
N ASP A 40 -5.27 -0.08 6.22
CA ASP A 40 -5.21 1.22 6.89
C ASP A 40 -3.78 1.81 6.85
N GLY A 41 -2.75 0.98 6.99
CA GLY A 41 -1.35 1.36 6.84
C GLY A 41 -1.02 1.86 5.43
N MET A 42 -1.44 1.14 4.40
CA MET A 42 -1.26 1.57 3.00
C MET A 42 -1.93 2.92 2.73
N LYS A 43 -3.19 3.10 3.16
CA LYS A 43 -3.89 4.38 3.02
C LYS A 43 -3.20 5.52 3.76
N ALA A 44 -2.72 5.26 4.97
CA ALA A 44 -1.99 6.25 5.76
C ALA A 44 -0.65 6.60 5.11
N GLY A 45 0.07 5.63 4.54
CA GLY A 45 1.30 5.82 3.79
C GLY A 45 1.07 6.71 2.57
N VAL A 46 0.13 6.33 1.70
CA VAL A 46 -0.25 7.12 0.53
C VAL A 46 -0.63 8.54 0.94
N THR A 47 -1.54 8.70 1.90
CA THR A 47 -1.96 10.03 2.35
C THR A 47 -0.79 10.85 2.89
N LYS A 48 0.09 10.25 3.72
CA LYS A 48 1.23 10.95 4.32
C LYS A 48 2.22 11.46 3.27
N THR A 49 2.49 10.64 2.25
CA THR A 49 3.41 11.00 1.16
C THR A 49 2.89 12.20 0.38
N PHE A 50 1.62 12.20 0.04
CA PHE A 50 1.04 13.29 -0.76
C PHE A 50 0.65 14.53 0.06
N THR A 51 0.39 14.41 1.38
CA THR A 51 0.07 15.59 2.20
C THR A 51 1.29 16.44 2.54
N LYS A 52 2.51 15.90 2.44
CA LYS A 52 3.72 16.65 2.75
C LYS A 52 4.02 17.76 1.73
N ASP A 53 3.58 17.57 0.50
CA ASP A 53 3.81 18.46 -0.65
C ASP A 53 2.49 19.03 -1.23
N GLN A 54 1.49 19.23 -0.38
CA GLN A 54 0.14 19.66 -0.81
C GLN A 54 0.12 21.03 -1.55
N GLU A 55 1.15 21.86 -1.39
CA GLU A 55 1.26 23.13 -2.08
C GLU A 55 1.72 22.99 -3.55
N TYR A 56 2.11 21.77 -3.98
CA TYR A 56 2.64 21.50 -5.32
C TYR A 56 1.65 20.68 -6.13
N VAL A 57 1.26 21.23 -7.28
CA VAL A 57 0.35 20.56 -8.22
C VAL A 57 1.17 20.05 -9.39
N GLN A 58 1.24 18.73 -9.52
CA GLN A 58 1.83 18.12 -10.71
C GLN A 58 0.80 18.07 -11.84
N ILE A 59 1.21 18.49 -13.01
CA ILE A 59 0.42 18.47 -14.24
C ILE A 59 1.10 17.49 -15.20
N SER A 60 0.33 16.58 -15.77
CA SER A 60 0.79 15.61 -16.74
C SER A 60 -0.16 15.52 -17.94
N TYR A 61 0.38 15.13 -19.08
CA TYR A 61 -0.41 14.91 -20.28
C TYR A 61 -1.10 13.54 -20.24
N SER A 62 -2.36 13.51 -20.62
CA SER A 62 -3.13 12.29 -20.83
C SER A 62 -3.61 12.21 -22.28
N PRO A 63 -3.32 11.15 -23.02
CA PRO A 63 -3.76 11.00 -24.40
C PRO A 63 -5.27 10.79 -24.52
N ASN A 64 -5.94 10.34 -23.49
CA ASN A 64 -7.38 10.12 -23.46
C ASN A 64 -8.08 11.24 -22.69
N LYS A 65 -9.11 11.86 -23.27
CA LYS A 65 -9.97 12.86 -22.61
C LYS A 65 -10.87 12.31 -21.50
N SER A 66 -10.73 11.07 -21.10
CA SER A 66 -11.47 10.48 -19.98
C SER A 66 -10.64 10.56 -18.71
N GLY A 67 -10.70 11.60 -18.10
CA GLY A 67 -10.82 11.99 -16.70
C GLY A 67 -9.85 11.49 -15.65
N TYR A 68 -8.87 10.61 -15.87
CA TYR A 68 -7.98 10.20 -14.76
C TYR A 68 -6.64 9.66 -15.27
N VAL A 69 -5.56 10.34 -14.93
CA VAL A 69 -4.21 9.77 -15.04
C VAL A 69 -4.01 8.84 -13.84
N THR A 70 -4.12 7.54 -14.07
CA THR A 70 -3.61 6.54 -13.14
C THR A 70 -2.09 6.57 -13.22
N GLY A 71 -1.45 7.12 -12.20
CA GLY A 71 0.01 7.29 -12.14
C GLY A 71 0.81 5.99 -11.93
N ILE A 72 0.23 4.84 -12.27
CA ILE A 72 0.90 3.54 -12.23
C ILE A 72 0.75 2.93 -13.62
N ASN A 73 1.80 3.04 -14.40
CA ASN A 73 1.92 2.30 -15.66
C ASN A 73 2.17 0.81 -15.32
N VAL A 74 1.10 0.11 -14.95
CA VAL A 74 1.10 -1.34 -14.93
C VAL A 74 0.87 -1.74 -16.38
N GLY A 75 1.94 -2.22 -17.04
CA GLY A 75 1.85 -2.72 -18.40
C GLY A 75 0.65 -3.65 -18.57
N PRO A 76 0.11 -3.76 -19.79
CA PRO A 76 -1.10 -4.53 -20.06
C PRO A 76 -0.91 -5.97 -19.57
N SER A 77 -1.68 -6.34 -18.55
CA SER A 77 -1.88 -7.75 -18.22
C SER A 77 -2.83 -8.30 -19.26
N ASP A 78 -2.33 -9.16 -20.12
CA ASP A 78 -3.13 -9.96 -21.03
C ASP A 78 -4.20 -10.75 -20.26
N GLU A 79 -5.41 -10.21 -20.25
CA GLU A 79 -6.61 -10.97 -19.93
C GLU A 79 -7.16 -11.59 -21.22
N THR A 80 -6.59 -12.72 -21.62
CA THR A 80 -7.32 -13.69 -22.45
C THR A 80 -6.87 -15.10 -22.11
N GLY A 81 -7.68 -15.81 -21.38
CA GLY A 81 -7.46 -17.21 -21.07
C GLY A 81 -8.70 -17.91 -20.60
N GLU A 82 -9.68 -18.11 -21.48
CA GLU A 82 -10.68 -19.15 -21.29
C GLU A 82 -10.08 -20.54 -21.57
N GLY A 83 -10.27 -21.42 -20.60
CA GLY A 83 -10.80 -22.76 -20.74
C GLY A 83 -9.93 -23.87 -21.36
N GLY A 84 -9.70 -24.90 -20.56
CA GLY A 84 -9.78 -26.26 -21.06
C GLY A 84 -8.53 -27.14 -21.06
N GLY A 85 -8.45 -28.02 -20.07
CA GLY A 85 -8.22 -29.44 -20.32
C GLY A 85 -6.81 -29.98 -20.55
N GLY A 86 -6.31 -30.67 -19.52
CA GLY A 86 -5.84 -32.05 -19.67
C GLY A 86 -4.49 -32.37 -20.27
N GLY A 87 -3.63 -33.05 -19.53
CA GLY A 87 -2.87 -34.15 -20.10
C GLY A 87 -1.35 -34.08 -20.15
N GLU A 88 -0.71 -34.77 -19.18
CA GLU A 88 0.44 -35.68 -19.35
C GLU A 88 1.84 -35.19 -19.79
N SER A 89 2.69 -35.35 -18.83
CA SER A 89 4.02 -36.02 -18.71
C SER A 89 5.06 -35.96 -19.83
N GLY A 90 6.28 -35.49 -19.46
CA GLY A 90 7.55 -36.18 -19.61
C GLY A 90 8.48 -35.66 -20.73
N PRO A 91 9.74 -36.04 -20.64
CA PRO A 91 10.86 -35.09 -20.51
C PRO A 91 11.76 -35.13 -21.77
N ALA A 92 12.68 -34.19 -21.85
CA ALA A 92 14.08 -34.32 -22.24
C ALA A 92 14.67 -33.06 -22.88
N ALA A 93 15.86 -32.81 -22.50
CA ALA A 93 16.80 -31.80 -22.93
C ALA A 93 17.05 -31.79 -24.44
N GLU A 94 17.39 -30.63 -25.01
CA GLU A 94 18.63 -30.43 -25.74
C GLU A 94 18.82 -28.96 -26.16
N ASP A 95 19.97 -28.51 -25.83
CA ASP A 95 20.86 -27.47 -26.31
C ASP A 95 20.59 -26.99 -27.77
N ARG A 96 20.40 -25.66 -27.96
CA ARG A 96 20.78 -24.97 -29.20
C ARG A 96 20.90 -23.46 -29.02
N GLY A 97 22.13 -22.97 -28.97
CA GLY A 97 22.62 -21.93 -29.87
C GLY A 97 22.02 -20.53 -29.78
N MET A 98 22.74 -19.62 -29.15
CA MET A 98 22.60 -18.17 -29.34
C MET A 98 22.66 -17.81 -30.82
N ALA A 99 21.64 -17.09 -31.30
CA ALA A 99 21.71 -16.25 -32.48
C ALA A 99 21.14 -14.89 -32.10
N ALA A 100 21.92 -13.85 -32.28
CA ALA A 100 21.51 -12.46 -32.15
C ALA A 100 20.41 -12.14 -33.17
N PRO A 101 19.36 -11.39 -32.80
CA PRO A 101 18.50 -10.80 -33.81
C PRO A 101 19.05 -9.44 -34.23
N SER A 102 19.53 -9.39 -35.46
CA SER A 102 19.63 -8.19 -36.26
C SER A 102 18.22 -7.76 -36.73
N ASP A 103 18.02 -6.46 -36.77
CA ASP A 103 17.07 -5.73 -37.58
C ASP A 103 15.58 -6.11 -37.42
N MET A 104 14.89 -5.37 -36.55
CA MET A 104 13.47 -5.10 -36.69
C MET A 104 13.28 -3.63 -37.03
N ASP A 105 13.17 -3.38 -38.33
CA ASP A 105 12.56 -2.19 -38.88
C ASP A 105 11.17 -1.99 -38.28
N GLY A 106 10.92 -0.74 -37.85
CA GLY A 106 9.60 -0.36 -37.37
C GLY A 106 8.52 -0.43 -38.42
N GLU A 107 7.63 -1.36 -38.25
CA GLU A 107 6.27 -1.28 -38.84
C GLU A 107 5.34 -2.21 -38.05
N ASN A 108 4.19 -1.64 -37.68
CA ASN A 108 2.98 -2.29 -37.13
C ASN A 108 2.89 -2.49 -35.62
N ALA A 109 2.61 -1.39 -34.93
CA ALA A 109 1.66 -1.41 -33.83
C ALA A 109 0.31 -0.88 -34.38
N GLU A 110 -0.43 -1.70 -35.08
CA GLU A 110 -1.86 -1.46 -35.35
C GLU A 110 -2.61 -1.79 -34.04
N ASP A 111 -2.97 -0.74 -33.30
CA ASP A 111 -3.90 -0.84 -32.18
C ASP A 111 -5.26 -1.35 -32.70
N ILE A 112 -5.82 -2.32 -31.98
CA ILE A 112 -7.07 -3.03 -32.26
C ILE A 112 -8.30 -2.10 -32.34
N ASP A 113 -8.15 -0.81 -32.12
CA ASP A 113 -9.27 0.17 -32.13
C ASP A 113 -9.10 1.34 -33.12
N GLY A 114 -8.10 1.33 -34.00
CA GLY A 114 -7.98 2.31 -35.09
C GLY A 114 -7.85 3.78 -34.70
N GLN A 115 -7.57 4.09 -33.44
CA GLN A 115 -7.28 5.45 -32.98
C GLN A 115 -5.77 5.68 -33.03
N VAL A 116 -5.33 6.44 -33.98
CA VAL A 116 -3.96 6.96 -34.03
C VAL A 116 -3.78 7.81 -32.78
N GLN A 117 -3.06 7.32 -31.78
CA GLN A 117 -2.70 8.11 -30.60
C GLN A 117 -1.73 9.20 -31.05
N GLU A 118 -2.14 10.45 -30.90
CA GLU A 118 -1.26 11.59 -31.14
C GLU A 118 -0.09 11.53 -30.14
N ALA A 119 1.13 11.66 -30.63
CA ALA A 119 2.31 11.69 -29.77
C ALA A 119 2.18 12.81 -28.72
N PRO A 120 2.63 12.59 -27.48
CA PRO A 120 2.56 13.62 -26.46
C PRO A 120 3.24 14.90 -26.94
N PRO A 121 2.66 16.08 -26.67
CA PRO A 121 3.24 17.34 -27.12
C PRO A 121 4.57 17.60 -26.42
N VAL A 122 5.57 18.07 -27.17
CA VAL A 122 6.82 18.54 -26.59
C VAL A 122 6.55 19.84 -25.83
N VAL A 123 6.59 19.78 -24.52
CA VAL A 123 6.28 20.93 -23.66
C VAL A 123 7.39 21.96 -23.73
N GLN A 124 6.99 23.23 -23.91
CA GLN A 124 7.91 24.37 -23.85
C GLN A 124 7.84 25.06 -22.48
N GLU A 125 8.98 25.39 -21.89
CA GLU A 125 9.00 26.08 -20.60
C GLU A 125 8.27 27.45 -20.62
N SER A 126 8.22 28.09 -21.77
CA SER A 126 7.45 29.33 -21.98
C SER A 126 5.95 29.17 -21.69
N TRP A 127 5.36 27.99 -22.02
CA TRP A 127 3.96 27.70 -21.70
C TRP A 127 3.75 27.56 -20.21
N VAL A 128 4.67 26.86 -19.53
CA VAL A 128 4.60 26.68 -18.08
C VAL A 128 4.77 28.01 -17.34
N LYS A 129 5.64 28.88 -17.86
CA LYS A 129 5.82 30.23 -17.33
C LYS A 129 4.54 31.07 -17.42
N GLU A 130 3.74 30.89 -18.47
CA GLU A 130 2.44 31.60 -18.61
C GLU A 130 1.46 31.21 -17.48
N LEU A 131 1.56 30.02 -16.91
CA LEU A 131 0.71 29.58 -15.80
C LEU A 131 0.88 30.43 -14.53
N THR A 132 2.03 31.08 -14.35
CA THR A 132 2.25 31.97 -13.20
C THR A 132 1.39 33.26 -13.26
N LYS A 133 0.73 33.56 -14.40
CA LYS A 133 -0.23 34.64 -14.51
C LYS A 133 -1.60 34.28 -13.92
N ILE A 134 -1.86 32.99 -13.66
CA ILE A 134 -3.10 32.51 -13.02
C ILE A 134 -3.06 32.94 -11.55
N LYS A 135 -4.16 33.54 -11.10
CA LYS A 135 -4.27 33.98 -9.70
C LYS A 135 -4.23 32.76 -8.74
N GLY A 136 -3.21 32.71 -7.90
CA GLY A 136 -3.03 31.63 -6.93
C GLY A 136 -1.82 30.75 -7.21
N ILE A 137 -1.12 30.95 -8.34
CA ILE A 137 0.16 30.32 -8.64
C ILE A 137 1.26 31.37 -8.40
N ASP A 138 2.21 31.07 -7.53
CA ASP A 138 3.33 31.95 -7.22
C ASP A 138 4.68 31.43 -7.71
N GLY A 139 4.72 30.18 -8.20
CA GLY A 139 5.93 29.59 -8.74
C GLY A 139 5.67 28.35 -9.57
N TYR A 140 6.66 27.95 -10.34
CA TYR A 140 6.66 26.70 -11.08
C TYR A 140 8.07 26.11 -11.14
N TYR A 141 8.16 24.83 -11.36
CA TYR A 141 9.37 24.19 -11.85
C TYR A 141 9.02 23.07 -12.83
N VAL A 142 9.98 22.80 -13.69
CA VAL A 142 9.89 21.71 -14.66
C VAL A 142 11.12 20.83 -14.56
N GLY A 143 10.99 19.60 -15.00
CA GLY A 143 12.11 18.68 -15.00
C GLY A 143 11.80 17.37 -15.69
N ASN A 144 12.79 16.50 -15.66
CA ASN A 144 12.74 15.15 -16.15
C ASN A 144 13.40 14.19 -15.16
N THR A 145 13.24 12.91 -15.35
CA THR A 145 13.79 11.89 -14.46
C THR A 145 14.40 10.75 -15.25
N SER A 146 15.47 10.19 -14.71
CA SER A 146 16.08 8.96 -15.20
C SER A 146 16.67 8.17 -14.04
N ASN A 147 16.97 6.90 -14.25
CA ASN A 147 17.67 6.08 -13.28
C ASN A 147 19.01 5.65 -13.82
N ALA A 148 20.05 5.79 -13.01
CA ALA A 148 21.39 5.32 -13.39
C ALA A 148 22.17 4.81 -12.18
N THR A 149 23.26 4.10 -12.45
CA THR A 149 24.27 3.77 -11.44
C THR A 149 25.19 4.95 -11.26
N ILE A 150 25.41 5.37 -10.02
CA ILE A 150 26.43 6.34 -9.67
C ILE A 150 27.59 5.62 -8.97
N ALA A 151 28.82 5.88 -9.44
CA ALA A 151 29.98 5.26 -8.85
C ALA A 151 31.07 6.28 -8.51
N PHE A 152 31.75 6.03 -7.41
CA PHE A 152 32.96 6.74 -6.99
C PHE A 152 34.02 5.71 -6.63
N GLN A 153 35.13 5.69 -7.38
CA GLN A 153 36.20 4.70 -7.25
C GLN A 153 35.66 3.27 -7.32
N LYS A 154 35.71 2.51 -6.21
CA LYS A 154 35.24 1.11 -6.11
C LYS A 154 33.83 0.99 -5.56
N LYS A 155 33.21 2.09 -5.09
CA LYS A 155 31.87 2.09 -4.52
C LYS A 155 30.85 2.43 -5.59
N LYS A 156 29.72 1.74 -5.57
CA LYS A 156 28.61 1.92 -6.51
C LYS A 156 27.28 2.04 -5.75
N ALA A 157 26.40 2.84 -6.29
CA ALA A 157 25.00 2.91 -5.93
C ALA A 157 24.19 2.66 -7.20
N ASP A 158 23.52 1.51 -7.25
CA ASP A 158 22.71 1.13 -8.40
C ASP A 158 21.30 1.69 -8.29
N GLY A 159 20.72 2.03 -9.44
CA GLY A 159 19.35 2.50 -9.52
C GLY A 159 19.12 3.84 -8.81
N VAL A 160 20.08 4.75 -8.81
CA VAL A 160 19.90 6.10 -8.26
C VAL A 160 18.89 6.87 -9.12
N ASN A 161 17.92 7.51 -8.47
CA ASN A 161 16.99 8.40 -9.14
C ASN A 161 17.67 9.74 -9.46
N ILE A 162 17.82 10.04 -10.73
CA ILE A 162 18.40 11.29 -11.19
C ILE A 162 17.29 12.21 -11.63
N GLN A 163 17.18 13.37 -10.98
CA GLN A 163 16.20 14.38 -11.31
C GLN A 163 16.90 15.53 -12.04
N GLY A 164 16.50 15.74 -13.29
CA GLY A 164 16.83 16.94 -14.03
C GLY A 164 15.86 18.05 -13.65
N VAL A 165 16.39 19.19 -13.21
CA VAL A 165 15.59 20.30 -12.70
C VAL A 165 15.96 21.60 -13.42
N ASN A 166 14.99 22.52 -13.58
CA ASN A 166 15.25 23.84 -14.14
C ASN A 166 15.72 24.84 -13.08
N GLU A 167 16.05 26.07 -13.50
CA GLU A 167 16.58 27.10 -12.61
C GLU A 167 15.64 27.48 -11.47
N THR A 168 14.33 27.43 -11.69
CA THR A 168 13.32 27.84 -10.70
C THR A 168 13.12 26.82 -9.58
N TYR A 169 13.54 25.57 -9.78
CA TYR A 169 13.33 24.46 -8.83
C TYR A 169 13.78 24.80 -7.41
N PHE A 170 15.02 25.28 -7.26
CA PHE A 170 15.59 25.55 -5.93
C PHE A 170 14.91 26.71 -5.19
N SER A 171 14.32 27.64 -5.90
CA SER A 171 13.57 28.75 -5.32
C SER A 171 12.16 28.34 -4.89
N VAL A 172 11.52 27.50 -5.69
CA VAL A 172 10.15 27.04 -5.47
C VAL A 172 10.10 25.92 -4.42
N LYS A 173 10.93 24.88 -4.58
CA LYS A 173 10.93 23.71 -3.68
C LYS A 173 11.65 23.96 -2.36
N LYS A 174 12.40 25.05 -2.23
CA LYS A 174 13.16 25.44 -1.01
C LYS A 174 14.06 24.31 -0.50
N VAL A 175 14.75 23.61 -1.42
CA VAL A 175 15.64 22.49 -1.08
C VAL A 175 16.73 22.93 -0.10
N GLU A 176 16.89 22.21 1.00
CA GLU A 176 17.94 22.46 1.99
C GLU A 176 19.28 21.95 1.47
N LEU A 177 20.24 22.85 1.30
CA LEU A 177 21.61 22.51 0.90
C LEU A 177 22.45 22.32 2.16
N LEU A 178 23.04 21.14 2.30
CA LEU A 178 23.90 20.80 3.45
C LEU A 178 25.33 21.29 3.25
N SER A 179 25.84 21.21 2.00
CA SER A 179 27.18 21.68 1.67
C SER A 179 27.29 21.98 0.18
N GLY A 180 28.25 22.83 -0.20
CA GLY A 180 28.52 23.18 -1.58
C GLY A 180 27.62 24.31 -2.12
N ARG A 181 27.23 24.22 -3.40
CA ARG A 181 26.40 25.22 -4.09
C ARG A 181 25.27 24.57 -4.89
N LYS A 182 24.21 25.34 -5.15
CA LYS A 182 23.13 25.01 -6.09
C LYS A 182 23.65 25.09 -7.55
N LEU A 183 22.84 24.59 -8.48
CA LEU A 183 23.05 24.82 -9.91
C LEU A 183 22.91 26.30 -10.21
N THR A 184 23.80 26.81 -11.04
CA THR A 184 23.84 28.20 -11.47
C THR A 184 23.33 28.32 -12.93
N PRO A 185 22.84 29.47 -13.37
CA PRO A 185 22.42 29.66 -14.76
C PRO A 185 23.51 29.27 -15.78
N ALA A 186 24.78 29.45 -15.42
CA ALA A 186 25.91 29.03 -16.25
C ALA A 186 26.00 27.48 -16.40
N ASP A 187 25.54 26.73 -15.39
CA ASP A 187 25.55 25.25 -15.48
C ASP A 187 24.52 24.77 -16.50
N TYR A 188 23.39 25.47 -16.63
CA TYR A 188 22.36 25.18 -17.65
C TYR A 188 22.81 25.58 -19.06
N SER A 189 23.29 26.83 -19.22
CA SER A 189 23.65 27.38 -20.52
C SER A 189 24.90 26.71 -21.13
N ASN A 190 25.84 26.24 -20.30
CA ASN A 190 27.08 25.62 -20.75
C ASN A 190 27.03 24.10 -20.75
N PHE A 191 25.87 23.48 -20.47
CA PHE A 191 25.73 22.04 -20.33
C PHE A 191 26.80 21.45 -19.41
N SER A 192 27.00 22.09 -18.25
CA SER A 192 28.05 21.71 -17.33
C SER A 192 27.76 20.35 -16.69
N ARG A 193 28.71 19.42 -16.75
CA ARG A 193 28.60 18.11 -16.11
C ARG A 193 28.80 18.23 -14.60
N VAL A 194 27.80 18.75 -13.93
CA VAL A 194 27.75 18.92 -12.47
C VAL A 194 26.53 18.21 -11.88
N VAL A 195 26.68 17.69 -10.67
CA VAL A 195 25.63 16.95 -9.97
C VAL A 195 25.62 17.33 -8.50
N LEU A 196 24.42 17.37 -7.92
CA LEU A 196 24.22 17.40 -6.47
C LEU A 196 23.75 16.00 -6.03
N LEU A 197 24.26 15.54 -4.89
CA LEU A 197 23.93 14.25 -4.32
C LEU A 197 23.05 14.46 -3.06
N ASP A 198 22.10 13.57 -2.82
CA ASP A 198 21.45 13.56 -1.52
C ASP A 198 22.42 13.10 -0.42
N GLU A 199 22.09 13.41 0.84
CA GLU A 199 22.90 13.10 2.00
C GLU A 199 23.19 11.59 2.12
N GLY A 200 22.20 10.74 1.89
CA GLY A 200 22.32 9.29 1.99
C GLY A 200 23.24 8.72 0.92
N LEU A 201 23.09 9.15 -0.33
CA LEU A 201 23.93 8.74 -1.45
C LEU A 201 25.37 9.25 -1.26
N ALA A 202 25.54 10.49 -0.81
CA ALA A 202 26.85 11.03 -0.51
C ALA A 202 27.56 10.22 0.61
N GLN A 203 26.86 9.85 1.66
CA GLN A 203 27.40 9.01 2.71
C GLN A 203 27.73 7.59 2.25
N GLN A 204 26.89 7.00 1.38
CA GLN A 204 27.14 5.67 0.80
C GLN A 204 28.40 5.64 -0.06
N LEU A 205 28.60 6.64 -0.92
CA LEU A 205 29.70 6.68 -1.86
C LEU A 205 31.00 7.16 -1.22
N PHE A 206 30.95 8.19 -0.39
CA PHE A 206 32.13 8.85 0.15
C PHE A 206 32.44 8.47 1.61
N GLY A 207 31.45 8.02 2.39
CA GLY A 207 31.61 7.77 3.82
C GLY A 207 31.90 9.05 4.58
N SER A 208 33.10 9.18 5.14
CA SER A 208 33.57 10.39 5.83
C SER A 208 34.34 11.36 4.96
N GLU A 209 34.61 11.02 3.69
CA GLU A 209 35.32 11.90 2.76
C GLU A 209 34.43 13.04 2.28
N ASN A 210 35.03 14.20 2.01
CA ASN A 210 34.30 15.34 1.47
C ASN A 210 33.92 15.08 -0.01
N PRO A 211 32.63 15.02 -0.37
CA PRO A 211 32.19 14.75 -1.73
C PRO A 211 32.38 15.94 -2.68
N LEU A 212 32.54 17.17 -2.16
CA LEU A 212 32.59 18.39 -2.98
C LEU A 212 33.82 18.39 -3.90
N ASN A 213 33.59 18.79 -5.15
CA ASN A 213 34.60 18.82 -6.24
C ASN A 213 35.16 17.45 -6.65
N GLN A 214 34.69 16.36 -6.09
CA GLN A 214 35.04 15.01 -6.54
C GLN A 214 34.31 14.69 -7.85
N ILE A 215 34.89 13.79 -8.61
CA ILE A 215 34.31 13.32 -9.88
C ILE A 215 33.66 11.96 -9.63
N VAL A 216 32.39 11.84 -9.95
CA VAL A 216 31.61 10.60 -9.91
C VAL A 216 31.23 10.21 -11.33
N SER A 217 31.13 8.92 -11.61
CA SER A 217 30.48 8.47 -12.84
C SER A 217 28.97 8.38 -12.61
N VAL A 218 28.20 8.90 -13.55
CA VAL A 218 26.74 8.77 -13.61
C VAL A 218 26.44 8.07 -14.94
N GLY A 219 26.06 6.80 -14.89
CA GLY A 219 26.06 5.96 -16.08
C GLY A 219 27.47 5.90 -16.67
N ASP A 220 27.57 6.25 -17.95
CA ASP A 220 28.84 6.22 -18.71
C ASP A 220 29.64 7.53 -18.65
N ASN A 221 29.09 8.57 -18.03
CA ASN A 221 29.67 9.93 -18.04
C ASN A 221 30.15 10.38 -16.67
N ASN A 222 31.20 11.25 -16.69
CA ASN A 222 31.80 11.79 -15.46
C ASN A 222 31.18 13.16 -15.10
N TYR A 223 30.80 13.31 -13.85
CA TYR A 223 30.18 14.52 -13.28
C TYR A 223 30.95 15.00 -12.06
N ARG A 224 31.04 16.30 -11.90
CA ARG A 224 31.61 16.92 -10.71
C ARG A 224 30.52 17.14 -9.66
N VAL A 225 30.76 16.66 -8.45
CA VAL A 225 29.86 16.93 -7.32
C VAL A 225 30.03 18.37 -6.87
N VAL A 226 28.98 19.18 -6.97
CA VAL A 226 29.00 20.61 -6.61
C VAL A 226 28.24 20.93 -5.34
N GLY A 227 27.41 20.00 -4.86
CA GLY A 227 26.66 20.18 -3.62
C GLY A 227 26.11 18.87 -3.07
N VAL A 228 25.73 18.94 -1.79
CA VAL A 228 25.00 17.88 -1.10
C VAL A 228 23.72 18.51 -0.54
N PHE A 229 22.59 17.88 -0.81
CA PHE A 229 21.28 18.36 -0.37
C PHE A 229 20.58 17.34 0.51
N LYS A 230 19.62 17.80 1.27
CA LYS A 230 18.74 16.93 2.02
C LYS A 230 17.48 16.68 1.20
N ASP A 231 17.29 15.44 0.78
CA ASP A 231 16.08 15.06 0.06
C ASP A 231 14.90 14.96 1.06
N PRO A 232 13.87 15.80 0.93
CA PRO A 232 12.70 15.72 1.81
C PRO A 232 11.90 14.42 1.62
N ASN A 233 12.11 13.73 0.50
CA ASN A 233 11.44 12.49 0.13
C ASN A 233 12.32 11.25 0.30
N ALA A 234 13.53 11.41 0.86
CA ALA A 234 14.42 10.28 1.13
C ALA A 234 13.69 9.20 1.95
N GLY A 235 13.62 7.98 1.41
CA GLY A 235 12.98 6.83 2.05
C GLY A 235 11.49 6.63 1.73
N THR A 236 10.91 7.38 0.78
CA THR A 236 9.55 7.10 0.28
C THR A 236 9.63 6.29 -1.02
N ALA A 237 9.22 5.03 -0.98
CA ALA A 237 9.29 4.10 -2.13
C ALA A 237 8.19 4.31 -3.18
N LEU A 238 7.22 5.19 -2.92
CA LEU A 238 6.03 5.39 -3.76
C LEU A 238 6.34 5.95 -5.16
N TYR A 239 7.48 6.62 -5.31
CA TYR A 239 7.92 7.16 -6.60
C TYR A 239 8.95 6.28 -7.34
N GLY A 240 9.02 4.98 -6.99
CA GLY A 240 10.06 4.12 -7.55
C GLY A 240 11.47 4.57 -7.13
N VAL A 241 11.57 5.33 -6.02
CA VAL A 241 12.84 5.74 -5.45
C VAL A 241 13.53 4.49 -5.00
N SER A 242 14.46 4.10 -5.81
CA SER A 242 15.33 2.98 -5.58
C SER A 242 16.10 3.16 -4.27
N SER A 243 16.49 2.06 -3.69
CA SER A 243 17.38 1.97 -2.54
C SER A 243 18.73 2.69 -2.71
N GLY A 244 18.98 3.28 -3.87
CA GLY A 244 20.25 3.91 -4.26
C GLY A 244 20.38 5.40 -3.97
N GLY A 245 19.32 6.07 -3.47
CA GLY A 245 19.34 7.53 -3.22
C GLY A 245 18.94 8.39 -4.42
N SER A 246 19.07 9.71 -4.30
CA SER A 246 18.71 10.67 -5.34
C SER A 246 19.84 11.64 -5.70
N ALA A 247 19.83 12.13 -6.95
CA ALA A 247 20.77 13.11 -7.45
C ALA A 247 20.05 14.18 -8.29
N LEU A 248 20.54 15.42 -8.26
CA LEU A 248 20.00 16.53 -9.04
C LEU A 248 21.02 17.03 -10.06
N MET A 249 20.59 17.28 -11.29
CA MET A 249 21.35 17.94 -12.34
C MET A 249 20.46 18.86 -13.17
N ALA A 250 21.03 19.59 -14.13
CA ALA A 250 20.25 20.39 -15.06
C ALA A 250 19.36 19.48 -15.94
N ASN A 251 18.09 19.84 -16.14
CA ASN A 251 17.15 19.05 -16.96
C ASN A 251 17.62 18.94 -18.42
N THR A 252 18.21 20.01 -18.96
CA THR A 252 18.80 20.04 -20.30
C THR A 252 19.95 19.04 -20.44
N GLN A 253 20.79 18.94 -19.40
CA GLN A 253 21.91 17.99 -19.36
C GLN A 253 21.38 16.55 -19.28
N LEU A 254 20.39 16.29 -18.41
CA LEU A 254 19.79 14.97 -18.28
C LEU A 254 19.16 14.53 -19.60
N ALA A 255 18.40 15.41 -20.25
CA ALA A 255 17.76 15.13 -21.54
C ALA A 255 18.79 14.72 -22.61
N SER A 256 19.87 15.49 -22.73
CA SER A 256 20.89 15.24 -23.74
C SER A 256 21.68 13.95 -23.53
N GLU A 257 21.84 13.52 -22.28
CA GLU A 257 22.68 12.35 -21.93
C GLU A 257 21.89 11.04 -21.89
N PHE A 258 20.63 11.12 -21.48
CA PHE A 258 19.77 9.95 -21.30
C PHE A 258 18.68 9.80 -22.36
N GLY A 259 18.62 10.72 -23.35
CA GLY A 259 17.64 10.67 -24.43
C GLY A 259 16.20 10.88 -23.97
N THR A 260 15.99 11.59 -22.87
CA THR A 260 14.67 11.92 -22.36
C THR A 260 14.23 13.29 -22.85
N ASP A 261 12.92 13.58 -22.77
CA ASP A 261 12.44 14.95 -23.01
C ASP A 261 12.97 15.87 -21.90
N GLU A 262 13.21 17.15 -22.24
CA GLU A 262 13.65 18.15 -21.26
C GLU A 262 12.61 18.42 -20.17
N ILE A 263 11.34 18.26 -20.51
CA ILE A 263 10.21 18.50 -19.61
C ILE A 263 9.26 17.30 -19.65
N GLN A 264 9.35 16.44 -18.65
CA GLN A 264 8.42 15.33 -18.40
C GLN A 264 7.48 15.66 -17.24
N ASN A 265 7.98 16.42 -16.26
CA ASN A 265 7.25 16.79 -15.07
C ASN A 265 7.04 18.30 -15.02
N ILE A 266 5.80 18.72 -14.89
CA ILE A 266 5.40 20.11 -14.74
C ILE A 266 4.78 20.27 -13.37
N VAL A 267 5.32 21.16 -12.56
CA VAL A 267 4.82 21.40 -11.21
C VAL A 267 4.61 22.88 -10.99
N VAL A 268 3.42 23.25 -10.52
CA VAL A 268 3.09 24.61 -10.09
C VAL A 268 2.89 24.66 -8.60
N HIS A 269 3.34 25.74 -7.97
CA HIS A 269 3.20 25.97 -6.54
C HIS A 269 1.98 26.86 -6.26
N VAL A 270 1.09 26.35 -5.40
CA VAL A 270 -0.17 26.99 -5.01
C VAL A 270 -0.20 27.09 -3.48
N PRO A 271 0.16 28.22 -2.88
CA PRO A 271 0.29 28.35 -1.43
C PRO A 271 -1.02 28.14 -0.66
N ASN A 272 -2.16 28.31 -1.31
CA ASN A 272 -3.46 28.07 -0.68
C ASN A 272 -3.98 26.66 -0.97
N VAL A 273 -3.76 25.74 -0.02
CA VAL A 273 -4.18 24.34 -0.11
C VAL A 273 -5.66 24.15 -0.48
N LYS A 274 -6.56 25.06 -0.07
CA LYS A 274 -7.99 24.97 -0.41
C LYS A 274 -8.29 25.26 -1.89
N GLN A 275 -7.41 25.94 -2.59
CA GLN A 275 -7.57 26.33 -3.99
C GLN A 275 -6.77 25.43 -4.95
N ILE A 276 -5.98 24.49 -4.43
CA ILE A 276 -5.09 23.63 -5.23
C ILE A 276 -5.84 22.95 -6.37
N LYS A 277 -6.99 22.32 -6.07
CA LYS A 277 -7.76 21.60 -7.09
C LYS A 277 -8.30 22.56 -8.18
N SER A 278 -8.89 23.68 -7.78
CA SER A 278 -9.46 24.64 -8.76
C SER A 278 -8.38 25.34 -9.59
N VAL A 279 -7.31 25.79 -8.95
CA VAL A 279 -6.19 26.46 -9.62
C VAL A 279 -5.39 25.46 -10.49
N GLY A 280 -5.21 24.24 -10.00
CA GLY A 280 -4.55 23.17 -10.75
C GLY A 280 -5.32 22.80 -12.03
N ILE A 281 -6.64 22.65 -11.94
CA ILE A 281 -7.49 22.38 -13.11
C ILE A 281 -7.40 23.55 -14.12
N GLU A 282 -7.46 24.79 -13.66
CA GLU A 282 -7.30 25.99 -14.51
C GLU A 282 -5.94 26.01 -15.20
N ALA A 283 -4.88 25.66 -14.47
CA ALA A 283 -3.52 25.55 -15.02
C ALA A 283 -3.40 24.45 -16.08
N ALA A 284 -3.99 23.27 -15.82
CA ALA A 284 -3.98 22.16 -16.77
C ALA A 284 -4.77 22.48 -18.04
N GLN A 285 -5.94 23.11 -17.91
CA GLN A 285 -6.74 23.57 -19.05
C GLN A 285 -5.97 24.63 -19.87
N LYS A 286 -5.34 25.59 -19.20
CA LYS A 286 -4.53 26.61 -19.87
C LYS A 286 -3.34 26.01 -20.62
N LEU A 287 -2.69 24.99 -20.03
CA LEU A 287 -1.59 24.30 -20.68
C LEU A 287 -2.07 23.50 -21.90
N THR A 288 -3.24 22.85 -21.81
CA THR A 288 -3.89 22.18 -22.94
C THR A 288 -4.17 23.17 -24.09
N GLU A 289 -4.66 24.36 -23.77
CA GLU A 289 -4.94 25.39 -24.73
C GLU A 289 -3.65 25.91 -25.43
N LEU A 290 -2.58 26.11 -24.64
CA LEU A 290 -1.29 26.59 -25.15
C LEU A 290 -0.56 25.52 -25.99
N SER A 291 -0.73 24.26 -25.68
CA SER A 291 -0.12 23.16 -26.42
C SER A 291 -0.77 22.91 -27.78
N GLY A 292 -2.03 23.31 -27.95
CA GLY A 292 -2.78 23.14 -29.20
C GLY A 292 -3.07 21.67 -29.56
N VAL A 293 -2.98 20.75 -28.61
CA VAL A 293 -3.28 19.31 -28.83
C VAL A 293 -4.73 19.13 -29.22
N ARG A 294 -4.98 18.27 -30.19
CA ARG A 294 -6.34 17.95 -30.68
C ARG A 294 -6.98 16.81 -29.93
N GLN A 295 -6.17 15.82 -29.57
CA GLN A 295 -6.56 14.68 -28.77
C GLN A 295 -5.76 14.70 -27.47
N GLY A 296 -6.39 14.22 -26.40
CA GLY A 296 -5.78 14.30 -25.07
C GLY A 296 -5.91 15.68 -24.41
N GLU A 297 -5.42 15.77 -23.20
CA GLU A 297 -5.43 16.99 -22.38
C GLU A 297 -4.38 16.93 -21.27
N PHE A 298 -3.98 18.07 -20.77
CA PHE A 298 -3.21 18.13 -19.53
C PHE A 298 -4.15 18.02 -18.33
N GLN A 299 -3.75 17.23 -17.36
CA GLN A 299 -4.53 16.95 -16.16
C GLN A 299 -3.67 17.10 -14.92
N ILE A 300 -4.29 17.43 -13.80
CA ILE A 300 -3.62 17.41 -12.51
C ILE A 300 -3.53 15.98 -12.00
N PHE A 301 -2.43 15.68 -11.32
CA PHE A 301 -2.33 14.44 -10.55
C PHE A 301 -3.41 14.41 -9.48
N ASN A 302 -4.29 13.43 -9.55
CA ASN A 302 -5.44 13.35 -8.65
C ASN A 302 -5.20 12.31 -7.57
N LEU A 303 -4.86 12.77 -6.35
CA LEU A 303 -4.72 11.89 -5.19
C LEU A 303 -6.00 11.12 -4.87
N ASP A 304 -7.18 11.73 -5.11
CA ASP A 304 -8.46 11.08 -4.84
C ASP A 304 -8.60 9.78 -5.65
N SER A 305 -8.13 9.78 -6.91
CA SER A 305 -8.16 8.59 -7.78
C SER A 305 -7.26 7.47 -7.26
N ILE A 306 -6.06 7.81 -6.79
CA ILE A 306 -5.14 6.81 -6.22
C ILE A 306 -5.70 6.22 -4.93
N LEU A 307 -6.29 7.07 -4.09
CA LEU A 307 -6.96 6.61 -2.88
C LEU A 307 -8.17 5.73 -3.21
N GLU A 308 -8.91 6.04 -4.29
CA GLU A 308 -10.02 5.22 -4.76
C GLU A 308 -9.54 3.86 -5.28
N GLU A 309 -8.50 3.82 -6.11
CA GLU A 309 -7.88 2.57 -6.56
C GLU A 309 -7.31 1.76 -5.39
N THR A 310 -6.59 2.41 -4.49
CA THR A 310 -6.08 1.76 -3.27
C THR A 310 -7.22 1.18 -2.46
N ASN A 311 -8.32 1.92 -2.30
CA ASN A 311 -9.51 1.42 -1.61
C ASN A 311 -10.13 0.22 -2.32
N LYS A 312 -10.14 0.21 -3.65
CA LYS A 312 -10.67 -0.89 -4.48
C LYS A 312 -9.83 -2.16 -4.30
N VAL A 313 -8.50 -2.04 -4.40
CA VAL A 313 -7.57 -3.16 -4.17
C VAL A 313 -7.69 -3.70 -2.74
N VAL A 314 -7.66 -2.82 -1.74
CA VAL A 314 -7.84 -3.21 -0.32
C VAL A 314 -9.22 -3.83 -0.11
N GLY A 315 -10.27 -3.34 -0.79
CA GLY A 315 -11.61 -3.90 -0.75
C GLY A 315 -11.66 -5.33 -1.29
N ILE A 316 -11.02 -5.58 -2.44
CA ILE A 316 -10.92 -6.93 -3.02
C ILE A 316 -10.17 -7.88 -2.08
N MET A 317 -9.00 -7.46 -1.59
CA MET A 317 -8.20 -8.24 -0.64
C MET A 317 -9.00 -8.56 0.63
N THR A 318 -9.69 -7.58 1.20
CA THR A 318 -10.53 -7.75 2.38
C THR A 318 -11.68 -8.73 2.11
N THR A 319 -12.27 -8.69 0.92
CA THR A 319 -13.35 -9.62 0.54
C THR A 319 -12.84 -11.05 0.44
N VAL A 320 -11.72 -11.29 -0.26
CA VAL A 320 -11.14 -12.62 -0.43
C VAL A 320 -10.71 -13.20 0.93
N ILE A 321 -9.93 -12.44 1.69
CA ILE A 321 -9.44 -12.91 3.01
C ILE A 321 -10.59 -13.01 4.00
N GLY A 322 -11.57 -12.11 3.92
CA GLY A 322 -12.80 -12.16 4.69
C GLY A 322 -13.62 -13.44 4.44
N ALA A 323 -13.68 -13.89 3.19
CA ALA A 323 -14.31 -15.17 2.85
C ALA A 323 -13.56 -16.36 3.48
N ILE A 324 -12.23 -16.39 3.39
CA ILE A 324 -11.39 -17.43 4.01
C ILE A 324 -11.55 -17.41 5.55
N ALA A 325 -11.51 -16.23 6.15
CA ALA A 325 -11.72 -16.06 7.58
C ALA A 325 -13.13 -16.46 7.99
N GLY A 326 -14.14 -16.20 7.16
CA GLY A 326 -15.51 -16.64 7.36
C GLY A 326 -15.63 -18.16 7.42
N ILE A 327 -14.97 -18.88 6.52
CA ILE A 327 -14.90 -20.35 6.54
C ILE A 327 -14.20 -20.84 7.84
N SER A 328 -13.08 -20.20 8.20
CA SER A 328 -12.35 -20.55 9.44
C SER A 328 -13.22 -20.33 10.68
N LEU A 329 -13.99 -19.23 10.70
CA LEU A 329 -14.92 -18.94 11.80
C LEU A 329 -16.11 -19.90 11.85
N LEU A 330 -16.63 -20.34 10.68
CA LEU A 330 -17.66 -21.39 10.63
C LEU A 330 -17.14 -22.70 11.24
N VAL A 331 -15.94 -23.14 10.86
CA VAL A 331 -15.31 -24.35 11.40
C VAL A 331 -15.08 -24.21 12.92
N GLY A 332 -14.52 -23.05 13.35
CA GLY A 332 -14.33 -22.75 14.77
C GLY A 332 -15.64 -22.69 15.54
N GLY A 333 -16.68 -22.08 14.96
CA GLY A 333 -18.02 -21.99 15.53
C GLY A 333 -18.70 -23.36 15.70
N ILE A 334 -18.60 -24.23 14.69
CA ILE A 334 -19.07 -25.63 14.78
C ILE A 334 -18.29 -26.35 15.90
N GLY A 335 -17.01 -26.11 16.03
CA GLY A 335 -16.19 -26.62 17.13
C GLY A 335 -16.73 -26.18 18.49
N VAL A 336 -17.04 -24.88 18.66
CA VAL A 336 -17.66 -24.36 19.89
C VAL A 336 -19.00 -25.02 20.16
N MET A 337 -19.85 -25.15 19.13
CA MET A 337 -21.14 -25.82 19.26
C MET A 337 -20.99 -27.28 19.73
N ASN A 338 -20.02 -28.03 19.18
CA ASN A 338 -19.78 -29.40 19.55
C ASN A 338 -19.31 -29.52 21.02
N ILE A 339 -18.40 -28.64 21.46
CA ILE A 339 -17.97 -28.62 22.87
C ILE A 339 -19.13 -28.34 23.79
N MET A 340 -19.92 -27.34 23.45
CA MET A 340 -21.09 -26.97 24.25
C MET A 340 -22.13 -28.10 24.32
N LEU A 341 -22.35 -28.86 23.23
CA LEU A 341 -23.22 -30.03 23.25
C LEU A 341 -22.70 -31.12 24.20
N VAL A 342 -21.40 -31.40 24.14
CA VAL A 342 -20.78 -32.37 25.06
C VAL A 342 -20.85 -31.88 26.52
N SER A 343 -20.56 -30.58 26.74
CA SER A 343 -20.68 -29.97 28.07
C SER A 343 -22.10 -30.05 28.64
N VAL A 344 -23.12 -29.89 27.80
CA VAL A 344 -24.53 -30.07 28.20
C VAL A 344 -24.81 -31.50 28.61
N THR A 345 -24.31 -32.51 27.85
CA THR A 345 -24.52 -33.94 28.20
C THR A 345 -23.77 -34.34 29.47
N GLU A 346 -22.53 -33.88 29.64
CA GLU A 346 -21.74 -34.14 30.88
C GLU A 346 -22.35 -33.50 32.12
N ARG A 347 -23.11 -32.41 31.99
CA ARG A 347 -23.74 -31.63 33.09
C ARG A 347 -25.25 -31.83 33.15
N THR A 348 -25.80 -32.86 32.52
CA THR A 348 -27.23 -33.11 32.43
C THR A 348 -27.87 -33.14 33.81
N ARG A 349 -27.26 -33.85 34.78
CA ARG A 349 -27.76 -33.96 36.16
C ARG A 349 -27.73 -32.63 36.90
N GLU A 350 -26.70 -31.83 36.73
CA GLU A 350 -26.59 -30.48 37.32
C GLU A 350 -27.69 -29.53 36.79
N ILE A 351 -27.96 -29.58 35.48
CA ILE A 351 -29.00 -28.81 34.81
C ILE A 351 -30.37 -29.24 35.33
N GLY A 352 -30.59 -30.57 35.46
CA GLY A 352 -31.79 -31.13 36.02
C GLY A 352 -32.05 -30.67 37.44
N LEU A 353 -31.03 -30.69 38.30
CA LEU A 353 -31.12 -30.22 39.69
C LEU A 353 -31.46 -28.72 39.76
N ARG A 354 -30.84 -27.88 38.94
CA ARG A 354 -31.17 -26.44 38.90
C ARG A 354 -32.62 -26.18 38.48
N LYS A 355 -33.14 -26.96 37.52
CA LYS A 355 -34.52 -26.89 37.10
C LYS A 355 -35.51 -27.37 38.18
N ALA A 356 -35.18 -28.44 38.87
CA ALA A 356 -35.94 -28.95 39.99
C ALA A 356 -36.03 -27.91 41.14
N LEU A 357 -34.96 -27.10 41.32
CA LEU A 357 -34.92 -25.99 42.27
C LEU A 357 -35.58 -24.70 41.76
N GLY A 358 -36.25 -24.73 40.61
CA GLY A 358 -37.08 -23.62 40.07
C GLY A 358 -36.33 -22.69 39.09
N ALA A 359 -35.22 -23.11 38.51
CA ALA A 359 -34.61 -22.32 37.45
C ALA A 359 -35.47 -22.32 36.17
N THR A 360 -35.78 -21.14 35.64
CA THR A 360 -36.53 -20.99 34.39
C THR A 360 -35.70 -21.37 33.17
N ARG A 361 -36.37 -21.79 32.08
CA ARG A 361 -35.72 -22.13 30.80
C ARG A 361 -34.82 -20.96 30.28
N GLY A 362 -35.29 -19.71 30.41
CA GLY A 362 -34.56 -18.52 30.00
C GLY A 362 -33.26 -18.31 30.76
N LYS A 363 -33.24 -18.59 32.09
CA LYS A 363 -32.01 -18.49 32.91
C LYS A 363 -30.95 -19.50 32.47
N ILE A 364 -31.34 -20.73 32.15
CA ILE A 364 -30.44 -21.77 31.66
C ILE A 364 -29.91 -21.42 30.27
N LEU A 365 -30.80 -20.99 29.35
CA LEU A 365 -30.44 -20.57 28.02
C LEU A 365 -29.41 -19.42 28.05
N VAL A 366 -29.69 -18.36 28.79
CA VAL A 366 -28.75 -17.21 28.92
C VAL A 366 -27.41 -17.62 29.53
N GLN A 367 -27.43 -18.53 30.49
CA GLN A 367 -26.19 -19.03 31.10
C GLN A 367 -25.26 -19.68 30.04
N PHE A 368 -25.79 -20.60 29.22
CA PHE A 368 -25.01 -21.31 28.20
C PHE A 368 -24.62 -20.38 27.03
N LEU A 369 -25.47 -19.38 26.69
CA LEU A 369 -25.11 -18.35 25.73
C LEU A 369 -23.93 -17.49 26.22
N ILE A 370 -23.95 -17.09 27.47
CA ILE A 370 -22.82 -16.33 28.05
C ILE A 370 -21.55 -17.19 28.04
N GLU A 371 -21.66 -18.50 28.33
CA GLU A 371 -20.51 -19.39 28.31
C GLU A 371 -19.88 -19.52 26.93
N SER A 372 -20.69 -19.68 25.87
CA SER A 372 -20.19 -19.69 24.49
C SER A 372 -19.61 -18.35 24.05
N MET A 373 -20.23 -17.21 24.42
CA MET A 373 -19.69 -15.88 24.13
C MET A 373 -18.36 -15.62 24.83
N VAL A 374 -18.19 -16.03 26.08
CA VAL A 374 -16.92 -15.89 26.81
C VAL A 374 -15.81 -16.68 26.11
N LEU A 375 -16.11 -17.90 25.66
CA LEU A 375 -15.18 -18.77 24.96
C LEU A 375 -14.69 -18.10 23.66
N THR A 376 -15.60 -17.56 22.87
CA THR A 376 -15.26 -16.89 21.60
C THR A 376 -14.59 -15.54 21.79
N ILE A 377 -14.95 -14.78 22.82
CA ILE A 377 -14.27 -13.52 23.18
C ILE A 377 -12.82 -13.79 23.59
N ILE A 378 -12.56 -14.84 24.38
CA ILE A 378 -11.19 -15.23 24.73
C ILE A 378 -10.41 -15.61 23.47
N GLY A 379 -11.01 -16.41 22.56
CA GLY A 379 -10.42 -16.70 21.25
C GLY A 379 -10.13 -15.45 20.43
N GLY A 380 -11.05 -14.51 20.40
CA GLY A 380 -10.90 -13.21 19.72
C GLY A 380 -9.79 -12.33 20.31
N LEU A 381 -9.67 -12.30 21.64
CA LEU A 381 -8.59 -11.58 22.33
C LEU A 381 -7.21 -12.18 22.04
N ILE A 382 -7.12 -13.52 22.04
CA ILE A 382 -5.88 -14.23 21.66
C ILE A 382 -5.56 -13.96 20.19
N GLY A 383 -6.58 -14.00 19.28
CA GLY A 383 -6.44 -13.68 17.88
C GLY A 383 -5.96 -12.24 17.64
N LEU A 384 -6.50 -11.29 18.40
CA LEU A 384 -6.05 -9.89 18.37
C LEU A 384 -4.59 -9.76 18.86
N GLY A 385 -4.21 -10.47 19.91
CA GLY A 385 -2.82 -10.51 20.39
C GLY A 385 -1.86 -11.09 19.36
N LEU A 386 -2.26 -12.17 18.67
CA LEU A 386 -1.49 -12.73 17.56
C LEU A 386 -1.39 -11.75 16.38
N ALA A 387 -2.49 -11.08 16.02
CA ALA A 387 -2.49 -10.05 14.97
C ALA A 387 -1.50 -8.92 15.31
N TYR A 388 -1.45 -8.49 16.56
CA TYR A 388 -0.50 -7.49 17.03
C TYR A 388 0.96 -7.98 16.91
N GLY A 389 1.22 -9.24 17.29
CA GLY A 389 2.55 -9.87 17.14
C GLY A 389 2.99 -9.99 15.68
N VAL A 390 2.10 -10.46 14.78
CA VAL A 390 2.36 -10.56 13.34
C VAL A 390 2.59 -9.16 12.75
N ASN A 391 1.78 -8.19 13.15
CA ASN A 391 1.91 -6.80 12.70
C ASN A 391 3.27 -6.19 13.10
N SER A 392 3.72 -6.42 14.34
CA SER A 392 5.03 -5.99 14.82
C SER A 392 6.17 -6.66 14.03
N LEU A 393 6.02 -7.95 13.70
CA LEU A 393 6.99 -8.68 12.89
C LEU A 393 7.07 -8.11 11.47
N ILE A 394 5.93 -7.87 10.83
CA ILE A 394 5.86 -7.25 9.49
C ILE A 394 6.53 -5.87 9.51
N THR A 395 6.23 -5.05 10.52
CA THR A 395 6.83 -3.72 10.67
C THR A 395 8.36 -3.79 10.80
N THR A 396 8.87 -4.81 11.51
CA THR A 396 10.33 -4.95 11.72
C THR A 396 11.05 -5.49 10.47
N VAL A 397 10.46 -6.49 9.81
CA VAL A 397 11.08 -7.16 8.65
C VAL A 397 10.92 -6.34 7.37
N ALA A 398 9.77 -5.71 7.18
CA ALA A 398 9.43 -4.95 5.99
C ALA A 398 9.55 -3.43 6.19
N ALA A 399 10.26 -2.98 7.22
CA ALA A 399 10.44 -1.55 7.52
C ALA A 399 11.06 -0.75 6.37
N SER A 400 11.86 -1.40 5.53
CA SER A 400 12.51 -0.80 4.35
C SER A 400 11.66 -0.84 3.08
N THR A 401 10.58 -1.65 3.05
CA THR A 401 9.78 -1.87 1.84
C THR A 401 8.34 -1.36 1.96
N LEU A 402 7.84 -1.15 3.17
CA LEU A 402 6.48 -0.67 3.41
C LEU A 402 6.48 0.83 3.74
N GLU A 403 5.84 1.61 2.91
CA GLU A 403 5.70 3.07 3.08
C GLU A 403 4.86 3.49 4.28
N GLY A 404 3.97 2.62 4.74
CA GLY A 404 3.16 2.82 5.93
C GLY A 404 3.18 1.59 6.81
N PRO A 405 3.64 1.69 8.08
CA PRO A 405 3.53 0.58 8.99
C PRO A 405 2.06 0.20 9.14
N PRO A 406 1.75 -1.10 9.13
CA PRO A 406 0.37 -1.52 9.33
C PRO A 406 -0.14 -1.04 10.69
N ILE A 407 -1.32 -0.42 10.72
CA ILE A 407 -1.88 0.24 11.90
C ILE A 407 -3.15 -0.50 12.32
N ILE A 408 -3.14 -1.11 13.51
CA ILE A 408 -4.35 -1.68 14.10
C ILE A 408 -5.15 -0.54 14.73
N SER A 409 -6.20 -0.12 14.05
CA SER A 409 -7.08 0.93 14.59
C SER A 409 -7.93 0.39 15.75
N LEU A 410 -8.24 1.25 16.72
CA LEU A 410 -9.10 0.88 17.84
C LEU A 410 -10.48 0.40 17.39
N LYS A 411 -10.97 0.94 16.25
CA LYS A 411 -12.24 0.51 15.65
C LYS A 411 -12.19 -0.96 15.20
N VAL A 412 -11.10 -1.38 14.57
CA VAL A 412 -10.88 -2.77 14.14
C VAL A 412 -10.75 -3.69 15.35
N ALA A 413 -10.01 -3.29 16.38
CA ALA A 413 -9.85 -4.08 17.61
C ALA A 413 -11.18 -4.31 18.34
N ILE A 414 -11.98 -3.26 18.53
CA ILE A 414 -13.30 -3.38 19.16
C ILE A 414 -14.24 -4.18 18.26
N GLY A 415 -14.27 -3.90 16.96
CA GLY A 415 -15.13 -4.60 16.00
C GLY A 415 -14.85 -6.10 15.97
N SER A 416 -13.60 -6.52 16.03
CA SER A 416 -13.22 -7.94 16.04
C SER A 416 -13.69 -8.67 17.31
N ILE A 417 -13.66 -8.02 18.48
CA ILE A 417 -14.15 -8.57 19.74
C ILE A 417 -15.68 -8.72 19.70
N ILE A 418 -16.39 -7.67 19.23
CA ILE A 418 -17.87 -7.72 19.08
C ILE A 418 -18.26 -8.82 18.11
N PHE A 419 -17.55 -8.95 17.01
CA PHE A 419 -17.78 -10.00 16.01
C PHE A 419 -17.54 -11.41 16.60
N SER A 420 -16.48 -11.61 17.38
CA SER A 420 -16.24 -12.87 18.09
C SER A 420 -17.38 -13.22 19.05
N ALA A 421 -17.89 -12.25 19.80
CA ALA A 421 -19.03 -12.44 20.68
C ALA A 421 -20.30 -12.85 19.90
N PHE A 422 -20.52 -12.24 18.74
CA PHE A 422 -21.65 -12.56 17.85
C PHE A 422 -21.57 -14.00 17.30
N VAL A 423 -20.39 -14.44 16.90
CA VAL A 423 -20.13 -15.84 16.50
C VAL A 423 -20.44 -16.80 17.65
N GLY A 424 -19.96 -16.49 18.86
CA GLY A 424 -20.29 -17.29 20.05
C GLY A 424 -21.77 -17.37 20.35
N MET A 425 -22.50 -16.30 20.13
CA MET A 425 -23.96 -16.26 20.28
C MET A 425 -24.65 -17.18 19.26
N ILE A 426 -24.32 -17.06 17.97
CA ILE A 426 -24.95 -17.88 16.90
C ILE A 426 -24.73 -19.37 17.16
N PHE A 427 -23.50 -19.79 17.37
CA PHE A 427 -23.18 -21.21 17.55
C PHE A 427 -23.53 -21.73 18.96
N GLY A 428 -23.74 -20.84 19.93
CA GLY A 428 -24.22 -21.17 21.27
C GLY A 428 -25.71 -21.37 21.39
N ILE A 429 -26.54 -20.85 20.46
CA ILE A 429 -28.02 -20.92 20.54
C ILE A 429 -28.49 -22.39 20.54
N LEU A 430 -28.01 -23.22 19.65
CA LEU A 430 -28.44 -24.64 19.54
C LEU A 430 -28.17 -25.44 20.83
N PRO A 431 -26.93 -25.48 21.37
CA PRO A 431 -26.67 -26.19 22.61
C PRO A 431 -27.40 -25.61 23.83
N ALA A 432 -27.48 -24.27 23.90
CA ALA A 432 -28.21 -23.58 24.97
C ALA A 432 -29.71 -23.91 24.97
N ASN A 433 -30.31 -23.96 23.77
CA ASN A 433 -31.73 -24.35 23.63
C ASN A 433 -31.94 -25.82 24.03
N LYS A 434 -31.02 -26.73 23.63
CA LYS A 434 -31.08 -28.14 24.03
C LYS A 434 -30.97 -28.28 25.55
N ALA A 435 -30.04 -27.60 26.19
CA ALA A 435 -29.90 -27.56 27.65
C ALA A 435 -31.15 -27.03 28.34
N SER A 436 -31.74 -25.97 27.81
CA SER A 436 -32.93 -25.33 28.38
C SER A 436 -34.21 -26.20 28.32
N LYS A 437 -34.26 -27.16 27.40
CA LYS A 437 -35.42 -28.05 27.18
C LYS A 437 -35.33 -29.39 27.94
N LEU A 438 -34.21 -29.72 28.59
CA LEU A 438 -34.07 -30.96 29.35
C LEU A 438 -35.15 -31.10 30.40
N ASP A 439 -35.76 -32.27 30.51
CA ASP A 439 -36.73 -32.58 31.58
C ASP A 439 -35.98 -32.84 32.90
N PRO A 440 -36.39 -32.24 34.03
CA PRO A 440 -35.74 -32.43 35.31
C PRO A 440 -35.76 -33.88 35.77
N ILE A 441 -36.84 -34.63 35.49
CA ILE A 441 -37.02 -35.99 35.95
C ILE A 441 -36.06 -36.94 35.16
N GLU A 442 -36.06 -36.80 33.85
CA GLU A 442 -35.13 -37.55 32.97
C GLU A 442 -33.68 -37.21 33.23
N ALA A 443 -33.37 -35.93 33.45
CA ALA A 443 -32.01 -35.48 33.72
C ALA A 443 -31.44 -35.96 35.05
N LEU A 444 -32.25 -36.16 36.07
CA LEU A 444 -31.86 -36.73 37.37
C LEU A 444 -31.72 -38.25 37.35
N ARG A 445 -32.36 -38.92 36.38
CA ARG A 445 -32.30 -40.37 36.17
C ARG A 445 -31.14 -40.82 35.26
N TYR A 446 -30.47 -39.84 34.63
CA TYR A 446 -29.33 -40.10 33.78
C TYR A 446 -28.13 -40.53 34.63
N GLU A 447 -27.64 -41.77 34.46
CA GLU A 447 -26.41 -42.29 35.02
C GLU A 447 -25.20 -41.90 34.20
#